data_5785ad5facd8c01671bc94de984c1e70
#
_entry.id   5785ad5facd8c01671bc94de984c1e70
#
_cell.length_a   1.000
_cell.length_b   1.000
_cell.length_c   1.000
_cell.angle_alpha   90.00
_cell.angle_beta   90.00
_cell.angle_gamma   90.00
#
_symmetry.space_group_name_H-M   'P 1'
#
loop_
_entity.id
_entity.type
_entity.pdbx_description
1 polymer ?
#
loop_
_entity_poly.entity_id
_entity_poly.type
_entity_poly.pdbx_seq_one_letter_code
_entity_poly.pdbx_strand_id
1 'polypeptide(L)'
;MQTPLEISSVVFKPILIRAVVALAFGLTTVFVAEPGLTWMKVMFALYLAFSGSAMWEYLRRDPVPVAMRSPLSLAAAAWMLGVIVLLFLGSPAVVGVAAGAALVLGGVAELVAWARHRREFIPARDQLWTGLVGLLSGGGVVVAALQGFGPHALLGIAGGGAILIGVLLMVSGLGFHHEVRRDRGTARGL
;
A
#
# COMPACT_ATOMS: atom_id res chain seq x y z
N MET A 1 23.31 12.22 -11.48
CA MET A 1 22.71 10.91 -11.16
C MET A 1 22.78 10.74 -9.65
N GLN A 2 21.65 10.46 -9.01
CA GLN A 2 21.63 10.19 -7.56
C GLN A 2 22.23 8.81 -7.32
N THR A 3 23.00 8.69 -6.25
CA THR A 3 23.60 7.40 -5.86
C THR A 3 22.54 6.46 -5.27
N PRO A 4 22.69 5.14 -5.38
CA PRO A 4 21.77 4.18 -4.74
C PRO A 4 21.61 4.46 -3.24
N LEU A 5 22.65 4.91 -2.54
CA LEU A 5 22.63 5.25 -1.13
C LEU A 5 21.79 6.48 -0.80
N GLU A 6 21.84 7.52 -1.62
CA GLU A 6 20.97 8.70 -1.46
C GLU A 6 19.50 8.32 -1.58
N ILE A 7 19.17 7.49 -2.56
CA ILE A 7 17.81 6.98 -2.75
C ILE A 7 17.40 6.15 -1.53
N SER A 8 18.20 5.17 -1.12
CA SER A 8 17.90 4.27 0.01
C SER A 8 17.69 5.04 1.31
N SER A 9 18.50 6.07 1.59
CA SER A 9 18.43 6.86 2.82
C SER A 9 17.12 7.64 2.99
N VAL A 10 16.44 7.94 1.90
CA VAL A 10 15.24 8.79 1.89
C VAL A 10 13.95 7.97 1.77
N VAL A 11 13.99 6.85 1.00
CA VAL A 11 12.77 6.08 0.70
C VAL A 11 12.45 5.01 1.73
N PHE A 12 13.42 4.53 2.55
CA PHE A 12 13.19 3.42 3.46
C PHE A 12 12.10 3.70 4.51
N LYS A 13 12.03 4.93 5.06
CA LYS A 13 11.04 5.28 6.09
C LYS A 13 9.59 5.18 5.60
N PRO A 14 9.17 5.83 4.51
CA PRO A 14 7.79 5.68 4.02
C PRO A 14 7.46 4.25 3.59
N ILE A 15 8.43 3.49 3.07
CA ILE A 15 8.25 2.07 2.74
C ILE A 15 7.97 1.26 4.00
N LEU A 16 8.75 1.44 5.06
CA LEU A 16 8.54 0.73 6.34
C LEU A 16 7.23 1.14 7.02
N ILE A 17 6.85 2.41 6.98
CA ILE A 17 5.55 2.86 7.51
C ILE A 17 4.42 2.12 6.79
N ARG A 18 4.45 2.08 5.47
CA ARG A 18 3.46 1.36 4.67
C ARG A 18 3.45 -0.14 4.95
N ALA A 19 4.62 -0.75 5.16
CA ALA A 19 4.75 -2.14 5.55
C ALA A 19 4.06 -2.44 6.89
N VAL A 20 4.33 -1.62 7.91
CA VAL A 20 3.73 -1.75 9.24
C VAL A 20 2.22 -1.57 9.19
N VAL A 21 1.73 -0.57 8.46
CA VAL A 21 0.29 -0.33 8.27
C VAL A 21 -0.39 -1.55 7.63
N ALA A 22 0.21 -2.09 6.57
CA ALA A 22 -0.33 -3.25 5.86
C ALA A 22 -0.34 -4.51 6.74
N LEU A 23 0.73 -4.77 7.49
CA LEU A 23 0.80 -5.89 8.44
C LEU A 23 -0.19 -5.72 9.58
N ALA A 24 -0.28 -4.52 10.18
CA ALA A 24 -1.23 -4.25 11.26
C ALA A 24 -2.67 -4.47 10.81
N PHE A 25 -3.05 -3.94 9.66
CA PHE A 25 -4.38 -4.18 9.08
C PHE A 25 -4.61 -5.67 8.84
N GLY A 26 -3.71 -6.33 8.11
CA GLY A 26 -3.87 -7.74 7.75
C GLY A 26 -3.94 -8.65 8.98
N LEU A 27 -3.06 -8.47 9.96
CA LEU A 27 -3.11 -9.25 11.20
C LEU A 27 -4.41 -9.01 11.97
N THR A 28 -4.87 -7.76 12.07
CA THR A 28 -6.12 -7.45 12.76
C THR A 28 -7.31 -8.17 12.12
N THR A 29 -7.35 -8.30 10.78
CA THR A 29 -8.45 -9.00 10.10
C THR A 29 -8.48 -10.51 10.39
N VAL A 30 -7.36 -11.11 10.76
CA VAL A 30 -7.28 -12.53 11.13
C VAL A 30 -7.87 -12.79 12.53
N PHE A 31 -7.66 -11.86 13.48
CA PHE A 31 -8.06 -12.06 14.87
C PHE A 31 -9.51 -11.67 15.19
N VAL A 32 -10.18 -10.92 14.31
CA VAL A 32 -11.58 -10.51 14.52
C VAL A 32 -12.51 -11.47 13.81
N ALA A 33 -13.09 -12.40 14.55
CA ALA A 33 -13.92 -13.47 14.00
C ALA A 33 -15.27 -12.97 13.45
N GLU A 34 -15.91 -12.00 14.11
CA GLU A 34 -17.24 -11.50 13.75
C GLU A 34 -17.24 -9.96 13.58
N PRO A 35 -16.63 -9.43 12.51
CA PRO A 35 -16.62 -8.00 12.29
C PRO A 35 -18.00 -7.52 11.80
N GLY A 36 -18.59 -6.54 12.51
CA GLY A 36 -19.77 -5.84 12.05
C GLY A 36 -19.44 -4.82 10.95
N LEU A 37 -20.49 -4.22 10.36
CA LEU A 37 -20.35 -3.21 9.31
C LEU A 37 -19.48 -2.02 9.75
N THR A 38 -19.69 -1.50 10.95
CA THR A 38 -18.91 -0.36 11.47
C THR A 38 -17.43 -0.69 11.57
N TRP A 39 -17.09 -1.89 12.11
CA TRP A 39 -15.73 -2.37 12.18
C TRP A 39 -15.07 -2.47 10.79
N MET A 40 -15.79 -3.07 9.85
CA MET A 40 -15.33 -3.18 8.45
C MET A 40 -15.03 -1.81 7.84
N LYS A 41 -15.93 -0.83 8.01
CA LYS A 41 -15.73 0.55 7.53
C LYS A 41 -14.48 1.18 8.14
N VAL A 42 -14.35 1.10 9.47
CA VAL A 42 -13.21 1.69 10.19
C VAL A 42 -11.90 1.06 9.75
N MET A 43 -11.84 -0.26 9.64
CA MET A 43 -10.63 -0.97 9.24
C MET A 43 -10.19 -0.62 7.82
N PHE A 44 -11.12 -0.63 6.84
CA PHE A 44 -10.80 -0.19 5.48
C PHE A 44 -10.41 1.28 5.43
N ALA A 45 -11.13 2.15 6.14
CA ALA A 45 -10.83 3.58 6.16
C ALA A 45 -9.43 3.86 6.73
N LEU A 46 -9.05 3.23 7.84
CA LEU A 46 -7.71 3.37 8.42
C LEU A 46 -6.64 2.84 7.47
N TYR A 47 -6.85 1.66 6.88
CA TYR A 47 -5.89 1.08 5.94
C TYR A 47 -5.67 1.99 4.73
N LEU A 48 -6.73 2.48 4.10
CA LEU A 48 -6.64 3.38 2.95
C LEU A 48 -6.04 4.73 3.34
N ALA A 49 -6.43 5.30 4.49
CA ALA A 49 -5.91 6.59 4.97
C ALA A 49 -4.41 6.54 5.23
N PHE A 50 -3.94 5.55 5.99
CA PHE A 50 -2.53 5.43 6.30
C PHE A 50 -1.69 5.03 5.07
N SER A 51 -2.21 4.15 4.21
CA SER A 51 -1.54 3.79 2.95
C SER A 51 -1.42 5.00 2.01
N GLY A 52 -2.48 5.78 1.88
CA GLY A 52 -2.48 7.01 1.10
C GLY A 52 -1.54 8.07 1.66
N SER A 53 -1.52 8.25 2.99
CA SER A 53 -0.61 9.18 3.66
C SER A 53 0.86 8.77 3.49
N ALA A 54 1.17 7.48 3.64
CA ALA A 54 2.52 6.96 3.41
C ALA A 54 2.96 7.10 1.95
N MET A 55 2.03 6.89 0.99
CA MET A 55 2.30 7.13 -0.42
C MET A 55 2.55 8.61 -0.70
N TRP A 56 1.75 9.50 -0.11
CA TRP A 56 1.95 10.94 -0.24
C TRP A 56 3.30 11.39 0.31
N GLU A 57 3.71 10.86 1.46
CA GLU A 57 5.02 11.12 2.04
C GLU A 57 6.16 10.61 1.15
N TYR A 58 5.99 9.43 0.54
CA TYR A 58 6.93 8.89 -0.44
C TYR A 58 7.10 9.83 -1.65
N LEU A 59 6.00 10.37 -2.19
CA LEU A 59 6.02 11.26 -3.35
C LEU A 59 6.72 12.60 -3.10
N ARG A 60 6.76 13.05 -1.87
CA ARG A 60 7.43 14.31 -1.48
C ARG A 60 8.95 14.19 -1.43
N ARG A 61 9.49 12.99 -1.51
CA ARG A 61 10.93 12.77 -1.45
C ARG A 61 11.59 13.12 -2.79
N ASP A 62 12.66 13.93 -2.73
CA ASP A 62 13.39 14.43 -3.90
C ASP A 62 13.89 13.32 -4.85
N PRO A 63 14.38 12.16 -4.35
CA PRO A 63 14.82 11.07 -5.21
C PRO A 63 13.74 10.46 -6.10
N VAL A 64 12.46 10.63 -5.77
CA VAL A 64 11.36 10.04 -6.57
C VAL A 64 11.21 10.80 -7.88
N PRO A 65 11.35 10.15 -9.05
CA PRO A 65 11.23 10.78 -10.35
C PRO A 65 9.90 11.52 -10.51
N VAL A 66 9.94 12.75 -11.02
CA VAL A 66 8.74 13.58 -11.22
C VAL A 66 7.67 12.85 -12.05
N ALA A 67 8.09 12.08 -13.05
CA ALA A 67 7.19 11.32 -13.90
C ALA A 67 6.47 10.16 -13.15
N MET A 68 7.05 9.61 -12.06
CA MET A 68 6.37 8.64 -11.19
C MET A 68 5.35 9.31 -10.27
N ARG A 69 5.50 10.59 -9.98
CA ARG A 69 4.61 11.29 -9.04
C ARG A 69 3.18 11.32 -9.53
N SER A 70 2.96 11.49 -10.83
CA SER A 70 1.60 11.55 -11.42
C SER A 70 0.80 10.25 -11.17
N PRO A 71 1.22 9.05 -11.60
CA PRO A 71 0.44 7.84 -11.35
C PRO A 71 0.32 7.51 -9.86
N LEU A 72 1.37 7.71 -9.06
CA LEU A 72 1.30 7.42 -7.63
C LEU A 72 0.46 8.43 -6.84
N SER A 73 0.34 9.68 -7.30
CA SER A 73 -0.60 10.64 -6.71
C SER A 73 -2.05 10.24 -6.98
N LEU A 74 -2.34 9.61 -8.12
CA LEU A 74 -3.65 9.02 -8.39
C LEU A 74 -3.96 7.86 -7.45
N ALA A 75 -2.97 7.01 -7.12
CA ALA A 75 -3.14 5.96 -6.12
C ALA A 75 -3.50 6.56 -4.75
N ALA A 76 -2.72 7.55 -4.28
CA ALA A 76 -2.97 8.21 -3.02
C ALA A 76 -4.35 8.91 -2.99
N ALA A 77 -4.73 9.58 -4.08
CA ALA A 77 -6.02 10.24 -4.21
C ALA A 77 -7.19 9.23 -4.22
N ALA A 78 -7.06 8.10 -4.92
CA ALA A 78 -8.07 7.05 -4.95
C ALA A 78 -8.30 6.47 -3.55
N TRP A 79 -7.24 6.23 -2.78
CA TRP A 79 -7.35 5.76 -1.41
C TRP A 79 -7.99 6.80 -0.49
N MET A 80 -7.59 8.07 -0.57
CA MET A 80 -8.21 9.14 0.24
C MET A 80 -9.68 9.36 -0.11
N LEU A 81 -10.03 9.33 -1.40
CA LEU A 81 -11.43 9.39 -1.83
C LEU A 81 -12.21 8.19 -1.31
N GLY A 82 -11.62 6.99 -1.35
CA GLY A 82 -12.19 5.78 -0.77
C GLY A 82 -12.56 5.97 0.70
N VAL A 83 -11.67 6.55 1.51
CA VAL A 83 -11.95 6.86 2.93
C VAL A 83 -13.22 7.70 3.08
N ILE A 84 -13.33 8.78 2.31
CA ILE A 84 -14.49 9.69 2.37
C ILE A 84 -15.76 8.94 1.99
N VAL A 85 -15.74 8.20 0.89
CA VAL A 85 -16.90 7.45 0.39
C VAL A 85 -17.37 6.42 1.41
N LEU A 86 -16.45 5.66 2.03
CA LEU A 86 -16.78 4.63 3.01
C LEU A 86 -17.60 5.15 4.20
N LEU A 87 -17.44 6.41 4.59
CA LEU A 87 -18.16 6.99 5.72
C LEU A 87 -19.69 7.00 5.49
N PHE A 88 -20.13 7.16 4.24
CA PHE A 88 -21.53 7.33 3.88
C PHE A 88 -22.24 6.04 3.47
N LEU A 89 -21.51 4.91 3.35
CA LEU A 89 -22.08 3.66 2.89
C LEU A 89 -22.74 2.87 4.04
N GLY A 90 -23.90 2.27 3.76
CA GLY A 90 -24.73 1.62 4.77
C GLY A 90 -24.81 0.10 4.70
N SER A 91 -24.17 -0.56 3.72
CA SER A 91 -24.21 -2.03 3.61
C SER A 91 -22.83 -2.63 3.37
N PRO A 92 -22.57 -3.87 3.84
CA PRO A 92 -21.29 -4.55 3.63
C PRO A 92 -20.91 -4.69 2.15
N ALA A 93 -21.86 -5.00 1.29
CA ALA A 93 -21.62 -5.17 -0.14
C ALA A 93 -21.10 -3.88 -0.78
N VAL A 94 -21.77 -2.74 -0.52
CA VAL A 94 -21.37 -1.45 -1.10
C VAL A 94 -20.05 -0.96 -0.52
N VAL A 95 -19.80 -1.18 0.78
CA VAL A 95 -18.50 -0.90 1.42
C VAL A 95 -17.39 -1.74 0.78
N GLY A 96 -17.64 -3.04 0.56
CA GLY A 96 -16.69 -3.93 -0.10
C GLY A 96 -16.37 -3.51 -1.52
N VAL A 97 -17.40 -3.16 -2.32
CA VAL A 97 -17.19 -2.66 -3.68
C VAL A 97 -16.38 -1.37 -3.68
N ALA A 98 -16.69 -0.41 -2.82
CA ALA A 98 -15.99 0.87 -2.76
C ALA A 98 -14.52 0.70 -2.29
N ALA A 99 -14.30 -0.07 -1.22
CA ALA A 99 -12.95 -0.36 -0.71
C ALA A 99 -12.13 -1.15 -1.75
N GLY A 100 -12.72 -2.19 -2.33
CA GLY A 100 -12.06 -2.98 -3.38
C GLY A 100 -11.73 -2.16 -4.62
N ALA A 101 -12.63 -1.28 -5.06
CA ALA A 101 -12.39 -0.37 -6.18
C ALA A 101 -11.23 0.59 -5.87
N ALA A 102 -11.15 1.14 -4.66
CA ALA A 102 -10.04 2.00 -4.24
C ALA A 102 -8.70 1.24 -4.29
N LEU A 103 -8.66 -0.03 -3.84
CA LEU A 103 -7.48 -0.89 -3.91
C LEU A 103 -7.10 -1.22 -5.36
N VAL A 104 -8.07 -1.54 -6.23
CA VAL A 104 -7.85 -1.78 -7.66
C VAL A 104 -7.25 -0.55 -8.34
N LEU A 105 -7.84 0.63 -8.13
CA LEU A 105 -7.34 1.88 -8.72
C LEU A 105 -5.93 2.20 -8.25
N GLY A 106 -5.66 2.02 -6.97
CA GLY A 106 -4.32 2.18 -6.41
C GLY A 106 -3.33 1.17 -7.02
N GLY A 107 -3.71 -0.10 -7.11
CA GLY A 107 -2.89 -1.15 -7.69
C GLY A 107 -2.57 -0.91 -9.17
N VAL A 108 -3.56 -0.50 -9.97
CA VAL A 108 -3.35 -0.10 -11.37
C VAL A 108 -2.39 1.07 -11.48
N ALA A 109 -2.55 2.10 -10.66
CA ALA A 109 -1.67 3.27 -10.67
C ALA A 109 -0.22 2.90 -10.31
N GLU A 110 -0.02 2.01 -9.33
CA GLU A 110 1.31 1.48 -8.98
C GLU A 110 1.92 0.68 -10.15
N LEU A 111 1.15 -0.18 -10.82
CA LEU A 111 1.61 -0.92 -11.99
C LEU A 111 2.00 -0.01 -13.14
N VAL A 112 1.24 1.07 -13.38
CA VAL A 112 1.58 2.09 -14.39
C VAL A 112 2.88 2.79 -14.01
N ALA A 113 3.08 3.15 -12.74
CA ALA A 113 4.32 3.75 -12.26
C ALA A 113 5.51 2.82 -12.48
N TRP A 114 5.38 1.54 -12.13
CA TRP A 114 6.40 0.53 -12.39
C TRP A 114 6.70 0.38 -13.88
N ALA A 115 5.69 0.19 -14.72
CA ALA A 115 5.86 -0.06 -16.16
C ALA A 115 6.64 1.06 -16.86
N ARG A 116 6.41 2.32 -16.44
CA ARG A 116 7.07 3.50 -17.01
C ARG A 116 8.51 3.68 -16.52
N HIS A 117 8.85 3.26 -15.29
CA HIS A 117 10.13 3.63 -14.64
C HIS A 117 10.97 2.44 -14.16
N ARG A 118 10.59 1.21 -14.51
CA ARG A 118 11.27 -0.03 -14.07
C ARG A 118 12.76 -0.11 -14.41
N ARG A 119 13.23 0.65 -15.40
CA ARG A 119 14.63 0.65 -15.84
C ARG A 119 15.48 1.76 -15.22
N GLU A 120 14.83 2.78 -14.67
CA GLU A 120 15.48 4.03 -14.26
C GLU A 120 15.53 4.19 -12.74
N PHE A 121 14.65 3.50 -12.00
CA PHE A 121 14.50 3.70 -10.58
C PHE A 121 14.31 2.37 -9.85
N ILE A 122 15.31 1.98 -9.04
CA ILE A 122 15.35 0.68 -8.33
C ILE A 122 14.08 0.42 -7.49
N PRO A 123 13.60 1.39 -6.67
CA PRO A 123 12.39 1.18 -5.86
C PRO A 123 11.10 1.01 -6.68
N ALA A 124 11.13 1.25 -8.00
CA ALA A 124 9.96 1.01 -8.85
C ALA A 124 9.54 -0.47 -8.84
N ARG A 125 10.46 -1.40 -8.55
CA ARG A 125 10.17 -2.84 -8.48
C ARG A 125 9.17 -3.17 -7.36
N ASP A 126 9.18 -2.42 -6.27
CA ASP A 126 8.22 -2.60 -5.19
C ASP A 126 6.80 -2.31 -5.66
N GLN A 127 6.64 -1.32 -6.55
CA GLN A 127 5.34 -0.95 -7.13
C GLN A 127 4.74 -2.07 -8.02
N LEU A 128 5.57 -2.94 -8.61
CA LEU A 128 5.07 -4.10 -9.34
C LEU A 128 4.32 -5.05 -8.39
N TRP A 129 4.98 -5.44 -7.31
CA TRP A 129 4.42 -6.44 -6.41
C TRP A 129 3.26 -5.89 -5.60
N THR A 130 3.40 -4.69 -5.05
CA THR A 130 2.30 -4.05 -4.30
C THR A 130 1.11 -3.75 -5.20
N GLY A 131 1.35 -3.29 -6.43
CA GLY A 131 0.31 -3.04 -7.41
C GLY A 131 -0.42 -4.32 -7.85
N LEU A 132 0.32 -5.41 -8.09
CA LEU A 132 -0.28 -6.69 -8.46
C LEU A 132 -1.14 -7.26 -7.32
N VAL A 133 -0.61 -7.28 -6.11
CA VAL A 133 -1.35 -7.77 -4.93
C VAL A 133 -2.55 -6.88 -4.65
N GLY A 134 -2.41 -5.54 -4.75
CA GLY A 134 -3.51 -4.59 -4.59
C GLY A 134 -4.62 -4.78 -5.62
N LEU A 135 -4.25 -5.00 -6.88
CA LEU A 135 -5.20 -5.28 -7.96
C LEU A 135 -5.96 -6.59 -7.72
N LEU A 136 -5.25 -7.67 -7.38
CA LEU A 136 -5.85 -9.00 -7.17
C LEU A 136 -6.72 -9.03 -5.90
N SER A 137 -6.22 -8.51 -4.78
CA SER A 137 -7.00 -8.48 -3.54
C SER A 137 -8.18 -7.52 -3.62
N GLY A 138 -8.00 -6.33 -4.21
CA GLY A 138 -9.10 -5.39 -4.45
C GLY A 138 -10.17 -5.96 -5.37
N GLY A 139 -9.76 -6.57 -6.49
CA GLY A 139 -10.68 -7.29 -7.39
C GLY A 139 -11.40 -8.44 -6.70
N GLY A 140 -10.70 -9.24 -5.89
CA GLY A 140 -11.29 -10.30 -5.08
C GLY A 140 -12.33 -9.77 -4.10
N VAL A 141 -12.05 -8.64 -3.43
CA VAL A 141 -13.02 -7.97 -2.54
C VAL A 141 -14.26 -7.51 -3.30
N VAL A 142 -14.10 -6.90 -4.49
CA VAL A 142 -15.24 -6.48 -5.32
C VAL A 142 -16.10 -7.68 -5.71
N VAL A 143 -15.49 -8.75 -6.24
CA VAL A 143 -16.22 -9.96 -6.66
C VAL A 143 -16.94 -10.59 -5.47
N ALA A 144 -16.29 -10.76 -4.34
CA ALA A 144 -16.90 -11.33 -3.13
C ALA A 144 -18.04 -10.45 -2.60
N ALA A 145 -17.89 -9.12 -2.63
CA ALA A 145 -18.95 -8.19 -2.25
C ALA A 145 -20.18 -8.27 -3.14
N LEU A 146 -19.99 -8.41 -4.45
CA LEU A 146 -21.09 -8.60 -5.42
C LEU A 146 -21.78 -9.96 -5.27
N GLN A 147 -21.07 -10.96 -4.75
CA GLN A 147 -21.65 -12.27 -4.43
C GLN A 147 -22.33 -12.31 -3.04
N GLY A 148 -22.36 -11.19 -2.31
CA GLY A 148 -23.02 -11.09 -1.02
C GLY A 148 -22.25 -11.66 0.15
N PHE A 149 -20.91 -11.82 0.03
CA PHE A 149 -20.08 -12.25 1.15
C PHE A 149 -20.11 -11.23 2.29
N GLY A 150 -20.09 -11.73 3.53
CA GLY A 150 -20.13 -10.91 4.73
C GLY A 150 -18.81 -10.18 5.04
N PRO A 151 -18.83 -9.28 6.04
CA PRO A 151 -17.68 -8.44 6.40
C PRO A 151 -16.40 -9.20 6.70
N HIS A 152 -16.50 -10.38 7.34
CA HIS A 152 -15.35 -11.22 7.67
C HIS A 152 -14.60 -11.68 6.41
N ALA A 153 -15.31 -12.19 5.41
CA ALA A 153 -14.70 -12.66 4.17
C ALA A 153 -14.07 -11.49 3.38
N LEU A 154 -14.76 -10.35 3.30
CA LEU A 154 -14.25 -9.17 2.59
C LEU A 154 -12.98 -8.62 3.24
N LEU A 155 -12.96 -8.51 4.58
CA LEU A 155 -11.78 -8.13 5.34
C LEU A 155 -10.66 -9.17 5.21
N GLY A 156 -11.00 -10.46 5.23
CA GLY A 156 -10.03 -11.55 5.09
C GLY A 156 -9.29 -11.53 3.75
N ILE A 157 -10.00 -11.30 2.64
CA ILE A 157 -9.40 -11.18 1.31
C ILE A 157 -8.46 -9.95 1.25
N ALA A 158 -8.92 -8.80 1.71
CA ALA A 158 -8.11 -7.59 1.75
C ALA A 158 -6.93 -7.73 2.71
N GLY A 159 -7.15 -8.33 3.89
CA GLY A 159 -6.14 -8.57 4.91
C GLY A 159 -5.04 -9.52 4.45
N GLY A 160 -5.40 -10.60 3.76
CA GLY A 160 -4.43 -11.50 3.12
C GLY A 160 -3.53 -10.77 2.12
N GLY A 161 -4.13 -9.96 1.26
CA GLY A 161 -3.37 -9.09 0.35
C GLY A 161 -2.47 -8.10 1.09
N ALA A 162 -2.97 -7.48 2.15
CA ALA A 162 -2.21 -6.54 2.96
C ALA A 162 -1.02 -7.20 3.68
N ILE A 163 -1.16 -8.43 4.19
CA ILE A 163 -0.04 -9.19 4.76
C ILE A 163 1.05 -9.39 3.72
N LEU A 164 0.69 -9.81 2.51
CA LEU A 164 1.65 -10.00 1.42
C LEU A 164 2.38 -8.69 1.08
N ILE A 165 1.64 -7.59 0.91
CA ILE A 165 2.22 -6.26 0.68
C ILE A 165 3.15 -5.88 1.83
N GLY A 166 2.70 -6.08 3.07
CA GLY A 166 3.46 -5.72 4.25
C GLY A 166 4.79 -6.49 4.37
N VAL A 167 4.78 -7.80 4.11
CA VAL A 167 5.99 -8.63 4.10
C VAL A 167 6.95 -8.18 2.99
N LEU A 168 6.46 -7.98 1.77
CA LEU A 168 7.27 -7.54 0.64
C LEU A 168 7.94 -6.19 0.91
N LEU A 169 7.16 -5.21 1.39
CA LEU A 169 7.69 -3.89 1.73
C LEU A 169 8.61 -3.90 2.94
N MET A 170 8.36 -4.79 3.92
CA MET A 170 9.25 -4.95 5.08
C MET A 170 10.63 -5.44 4.63
N VAL A 171 10.68 -6.45 3.78
CA VAL A 171 11.93 -6.98 3.24
C VAL A 171 12.68 -5.90 2.45
N SER A 172 11.98 -5.18 1.56
CA SER A 172 12.57 -4.09 0.77
C SER A 172 13.07 -2.94 1.66
N GLY A 173 12.24 -2.47 2.59
CA GLY A 173 12.58 -1.37 3.49
C GLY A 173 13.75 -1.68 4.43
N LEU A 174 13.83 -2.91 4.95
CA LEU A 174 14.97 -3.36 5.77
C LEU A 174 16.23 -3.50 4.92
N GLY A 175 16.12 -3.94 3.67
CA GLY A 175 17.23 -3.97 2.72
C GLY A 175 17.85 -2.58 2.53
N PHE A 176 17.04 -1.59 2.21
CA PHE A 176 17.49 -0.19 2.09
C PHE A 176 18.07 0.36 3.40
N HIS A 177 17.48 0.04 4.54
CA HIS A 177 18.01 0.46 5.83
C HIS A 177 19.40 -0.16 6.13
N HIS A 178 19.59 -1.42 5.76
CA HIS A 178 20.88 -2.11 5.95
C HIS A 178 21.99 -1.50 5.09
N GLU A 179 21.71 -1.16 3.84
CA GLU A 179 22.65 -0.45 2.95
C GLU A 179 23.12 0.86 3.55
N VAL A 180 22.19 1.68 4.07
CA VAL A 180 22.50 2.95 4.71
C VAL A 180 23.38 2.78 5.96
N ARG A 181 23.14 1.72 6.75
CA ARG A 181 23.97 1.44 7.94
C ARG A 181 25.36 0.98 7.59
N ARG A 182 25.51 0.16 6.60
CA ARG A 182 26.80 -0.39 6.15
C ARG A 182 27.74 0.73 5.70
N ASP A 183 27.21 1.67 4.92
CA ASP A 183 28.01 2.81 4.43
C ASP A 183 28.48 3.74 5.56
N ARG A 184 27.62 4.04 6.54
CA ARG A 184 28.00 4.83 7.71
C ARG A 184 29.05 4.14 8.58
N GLY A 185 29.10 2.81 8.60
CA GLY A 185 30.10 2.03 9.30
C GLY A 185 31.47 2.12 8.63
N THR A 186 31.53 2.03 7.31
CA THR A 186 32.75 2.18 6.51
C THR A 186 33.33 3.59 6.59
N ALA A 187 32.48 4.62 6.57
CA ALA A 187 32.93 6.02 6.69
C ALA A 187 33.47 6.40 8.09
N ARG A 188 33.13 5.64 9.12
CA ARG A 188 33.65 5.86 10.50
C ARG A 188 34.91 5.06 10.83
N GLY A 189 35.26 4.09 10.00
CA GLY A 189 36.46 3.25 10.16
C GLY A 189 37.70 3.76 9.40
N LEU A 190 37.57 4.89 8.70
CA LEU A 190 38.62 5.65 8.04
C LEU A 190 38.92 6.92 8.82
#